data_7a7e218cde6c90163c747905df472864
#
_entry.id   7a7e218cde6c90163c747905df472864
#
_cell.length_a   1.000
_cell.length_b   1.000
_cell.length_c   1.000
_cell.angle_alpha   90.00
_cell.angle_beta   90.00
_cell.angle_gamma   90.00
#
_symmetry.space_group_name_H-M   'P 1'
#
loop_
_entity.id
_entity.type
_entity.pdbx_description
1 polymer ?
#
loop_
_entity_poly.entity_id
_entity_poly.type
_entity_poly.pdbx_seq_one_letter_code
_entity_poly.pdbx_strand_id
1 'polypeptide(L)'
;YSLVRHVLREKKINLKKNKYLSKELLKPTKIYVQEILNLLKNNLINGCANITGGGISDNLKRIIPENLTAEIDLNKIKVKKIFNWLKKQGISDREMLKTFNCGVGFCLIISPSKLNKIQAFFNKDFKPYVIGKISKMNNQNRVKLNGKINWS
;
A
#
# COMPACT_ATOMS: atom_id res chain seq x y z
N TYR A 1 -1.58 13.88 4.44
CA TYR A 1 -2.72 14.66 3.86
C TYR A 1 -2.35 16.06 3.35
N SER A 2 -1.09 16.53 3.47
CA SER A 2 -0.68 17.87 2.96
C SER A 2 -0.92 18.01 1.45
N LEU A 3 -0.51 17.01 0.66
CA LEU A 3 -0.74 17.02 -0.80
C LEU A 3 -2.24 17.02 -1.15
N VAL A 4 -3.07 16.27 -0.43
CA VAL A 4 -4.53 16.29 -0.64
C VAL A 4 -5.11 17.67 -0.39
N ARG A 5 -4.71 18.33 0.73
CA ARG A 5 -5.16 19.71 1.05
C ARG A 5 -4.68 20.71 0.01
N HIS A 6 -3.46 20.55 -0.51
CA HIS A 6 -2.95 21.38 -1.59
C HIS A 6 -3.83 21.26 -2.83
N VAL A 7 -4.11 20.03 -3.30
CA VAL A 7 -5.00 19.78 -4.44
C VAL A 7 -6.39 20.39 -4.25
N LEU A 8 -6.98 20.19 -3.07
CA LEU A 8 -8.31 20.74 -2.78
C LEU A 8 -8.33 22.28 -2.87
N ARG A 9 -7.29 22.96 -2.40
CA ARG A 9 -7.13 24.43 -2.47
C ARG A 9 -6.91 24.89 -3.90
N GLU A 10 -5.93 24.33 -4.59
CA GLU A 10 -5.60 24.66 -5.98
C GLU A 10 -6.81 24.54 -6.92
N LYS A 11 -7.54 23.45 -6.79
CA LYS A 11 -8.75 23.19 -7.61
C LYS A 11 -10.02 23.83 -7.06
N LYS A 12 -9.94 24.62 -5.98
CA LYS A 12 -11.08 25.29 -5.32
C LYS A 12 -12.23 24.33 -5.00
N ILE A 13 -11.91 23.09 -4.58
CA ILE A 13 -12.89 22.04 -4.34
C ILE A 13 -13.52 22.21 -2.96
N ASN A 14 -14.84 22.44 -2.94
CA ASN A 14 -15.61 22.53 -1.72
C ASN A 14 -16.10 21.13 -1.29
N LEU A 15 -15.50 20.58 -0.22
CA LEU A 15 -15.87 19.27 0.31
C LEU A 15 -17.32 19.20 0.79
N LYS A 16 -17.90 20.28 1.30
CA LYS A 16 -19.32 20.32 1.74
C LYS A 16 -20.28 20.04 0.58
N LYS A 17 -19.90 20.45 -0.64
CA LYS A 17 -20.67 20.21 -1.87
C LYS A 17 -20.34 18.88 -2.55
N ASN A 18 -19.29 18.16 -2.13
CA ASN A 18 -18.88 16.89 -2.72
C ASN A 18 -18.96 15.76 -1.69
N LYS A 19 -20.14 15.15 -1.56
CA LYS A 19 -20.43 14.07 -0.60
C LYS A 19 -19.48 12.88 -0.75
N TYR A 20 -19.10 12.49 -1.98
CA TYR A 20 -18.17 11.39 -2.23
C TYR A 20 -16.78 11.69 -1.63
N LEU A 21 -16.17 12.81 -2.01
CA LEU A 21 -14.85 13.20 -1.52
C LEU A 21 -14.83 13.39 0.00
N SER A 22 -15.86 14.05 0.54
CA SER A 22 -16.00 14.23 1.99
C SER A 22 -15.99 12.88 2.71
N LYS A 23 -16.80 11.92 2.27
CA LYS A 23 -16.88 10.57 2.84
C LYS A 23 -15.54 9.82 2.74
N GLU A 24 -14.91 9.81 1.56
CA GLU A 24 -13.66 9.04 1.33
C GLU A 24 -12.46 9.66 2.05
N LEU A 25 -12.33 10.99 2.08
CA LEU A 25 -11.21 11.67 2.72
C LEU A 25 -11.29 11.68 4.25
N LEU A 26 -12.51 11.57 4.81
CA LEU A 26 -12.73 11.48 6.26
C LEU A 26 -12.83 10.03 6.76
N LYS A 27 -12.76 9.06 5.85
CA LYS A 27 -12.84 7.64 6.22
C LYS A 27 -11.67 7.26 7.13
N PRO A 28 -11.94 6.59 8.28
CA PRO A 28 -10.89 6.16 9.18
C PRO A 28 -9.94 5.17 8.50
N THR A 29 -8.68 5.21 8.88
CA THR A 29 -7.68 4.22 8.47
C THR A 29 -8.03 2.86 9.06
N LYS A 30 -7.90 1.78 8.26
CA LYS A 30 -8.04 0.40 8.77
C LYS A 30 -7.00 0.15 9.88
N ILE A 31 -7.46 -0.37 10.99
CA ILE A 31 -6.63 -0.87 12.09
C ILE A 31 -6.34 -2.35 11.81
N TYR A 32 -5.05 -2.71 11.74
CA TYR A 32 -4.60 -4.08 11.41
C TYR A 32 -4.10 -4.86 12.64
N VAL A 33 -4.13 -4.26 13.82
CA VAL A 33 -3.45 -4.77 15.02
C VAL A 33 -3.87 -6.20 15.35
N GLN A 34 -5.17 -6.49 15.40
CA GLN A 34 -5.68 -7.79 15.81
C GLN A 34 -5.25 -8.90 14.86
N GLU A 35 -5.40 -8.69 13.55
CA GLU A 35 -5.00 -9.65 12.53
C GLU A 35 -3.49 -9.91 12.58
N ILE A 36 -2.67 -8.85 12.67
CA ILE A 36 -1.21 -8.97 12.69
C ILE A 36 -0.71 -9.68 13.95
N LEU A 37 -1.25 -9.35 15.12
CA LEU A 37 -0.89 -10.05 16.36
C LEU A 37 -1.23 -11.54 16.29
N ASN A 38 -2.36 -11.90 15.72
CA ASN A 38 -2.74 -13.31 15.53
C ASN A 38 -1.78 -14.03 14.58
N LEU A 39 -1.36 -13.38 13.48
CA LEU A 39 -0.37 -13.96 12.56
C LEU A 39 1.00 -14.15 13.21
N LEU A 40 1.45 -13.21 14.05
CA LEU A 40 2.70 -13.29 14.80
C LEU A 40 2.66 -14.43 15.82
N LYS A 41 1.60 -14.53 16.64
CA LYS A 41 1.41 -15.61 17.62
C LYS A 41 1.48 -17.00 16.99
N ASN A 42 1.03 -17.13 15.74
CA ASN A 42 1.03 -18.39 14.98
C ASN A 42 2.28 -18.59 14.10
N ASN A 43 3.30 -17.73 14.22
CA ASN A 43 4.54 -17.79 13.41
C ASN A 43 4.27 -17.85 11.90
N LEU A 44 3.26 -17.12 11.41
CA LEU A 44 2.82 -17.18 10.02
C LEU A 44 3.53 -16.16 9.11
N ILE A 45 4.14 -15.12 9.68
CA ILE A 45 4.81 -14.05 8.92
C ILE A 45 6.29 -13.96 9.27
N ASN A 46 7.11 -13.60 8.29
CA ASN A 46 8.55 -13.39 8.45
C ASN A 46 8.89 -11.91 8.62
N GLY A 47 7.98 -11.03 8.26
CA GLY A 47 8.12 -9.58 8.42
C GLY A 47 6.83 -8.88 8.01
N CYS A 48 6.69 -7.63 8.44
CA CYS A 48 5.53 -6.82 8.09
C CYS A 48 5.84 -5.33 8.10
N ALA A 49 5.13 -4.55 7.27
CA ALA A 49 5.24 -3.11 7.22
C ALA A 49 3.86 -2.45 7.09
N ASN A 50 3.59 -1.46 7.93
CA ASN A 50 2.47 -0.53 7.73
C ASN A 50 2.87 0.48 6.66
N ILE A 51 2.08 0.59 5.59
CA ILE A 51 2.40 1.47 4.47
C ILE A 51 1.74 2.84 4.69
N THR A 52 2.56 3.81 5.03
CA THR A 52 2.19 5.19 5.35
C THR A 52 2.86 6.18 4.39
N GLY A 53 3.19 7.39 4.82
CA GLY A 53 4.02 8.34 4.06
C GLY A 53 5.35 7.70 3.64
N GLY A 54 5.82 8.01 2.44
CA GLY A 54 6.94 7.32 1.79
C GLY A 54 6.51 6.15 0.90
N GLY A 55 5.21 5.78 0.92
CA GLY A 55 4.64 4.74 0.08
C GLY A 55 5.20 3.35 0.35
N ILE A 56 5.01 2.44 -0.60
CA ILE A 56 5.45 1.04 -0.47
C ILE A 56 6.97 0.94 -0.36
N SER A 57 7.70 1.70 -1.18
CA SER A 57 9.16 1.60 -1.29
C SER A 57 9.86 1.93 0.02
N ASP A 58 9.60 3.11 0.60
CA ASP A 58 10.30 3.56 1.80
C ASP A 58 9.96 2.72 3.03
N ASN A 59 8.69 2.28 3.14
CA ASN A 59 8.27 1.48 4.28
C ASN A 59 8.81 0.03 4.20
N LEU A 60 8.82 -0.60 3.02
CA LEU A 60 9.43 -1.92 2.86
C LEU A 60 10.95 -1.89 3.04
N LYS A 61 11.63 -0.85 2.53
CA LYS A 61 13.09 -0.70 2.67
C LYS A 61 13.57 -0.80 4.12
N ARG A 62 12.73 -0.39 5.09
CA ARG A 62 13.08 -0.43 6.53
C ARG A 62 13.15 -1.82 7.11
N ILE A 63 12.43 -2.78 6.51
CA ILE A 63 12.30 -4.15 7.05
C ILE A 63 12.97 -5.21 6.18
N ILE A 64 13.35 -4.89 4.94
CA ILE A 64 14.06 -5.84 4.06
C ILE A 64 15.54 -5.84 4.43
N PRO A 65 16.13 -7.02 4.74
CA PRO A 65 17.56 -7.15 4.97
C PRO A 65 18.42 -6.68 3.80
N GLU A 66 19.67 -6.30 4.07
CA GLU A 66 20.57 -5.71 3.06
C GLU A 66 20.95 -6.65 1.93
N ASN A 67 20.88 -7.95 2.16
CA ASN A 67 21.18 -8.99 1.16
C ASN A 67 19.95 -9.44 0.35
N LEU A 68 18.79 -8.82 0.57
CA LEU A 68 17.52 -9.17 -0.07
C LEU A 68 16.90 -7.98 -0.80
N THR A 69 16.09 -8.28 -1.80
CA THR A 69 15.29 -7.30 -2.56
C THR A 69 13.81 -7.72 -2.54
N ALA A 70 12.93 -6.77 -2.21
CA ALA A 70 11.50 -6.89 -2.47
C ALA A 70 11.19 -6.43 -3.89
N GLU A 71 10.77 -7.33 -4.75
CA GLU A 71 10.33 -7.05 -6.12
C GLU A 71 8.82 -6.92 -6.14
N ILE A 72 8.32 -5.68 -6.28
CA ILE A 72 6.88 -5.37 -6.28
C ILE A 72 6.39 -5.20 -7.70
N ASP A 73 5.33 -5.90 -8.06
CA ASP A 73 4.63 -5.76 -9.33
C ASP A 73 3.48 -4.75 -9.19
N LEU A 74 3.69 -3.55 -9.72
CA LEU A 74 2.72 -2.45 -9.65
C LEU A 74 1.41 -2.76 -10.39
N ASN A 75 1.45 -3.65 -11.39
CA ASN A 75 0.24 -4.05 -12.13
C ASN A 75 -0.75 -4.83 -11.24
N LYS A 76 -0.28 -5.44 -10.14
CA LYS A 76 -1.11 -6.21 -9.20
C LYS A 76 -1.76 -5.34 -8.12
N ILE A 77 -1.41 -4.06 -8.02
CA ILE A 77 -1.94 -3.19 -6.97
C ILE A 77 -3.38 -2.82 -7.29
N LYS A 78 -4.28 -3.16 -6.36
CA LYS A 78 -5.71 -2.80 -6.44
C LYS A 78 -5.92 -1.39 -5.90
N VAL A 79 -5.88 -0.42 -6.80
CA VAL A 79 -6.00 1.00 -6.46
C VAL A 79 -7.43 1.33 -6.03
N LYS A 80 -7.59 2.09 -4.94
CA LYS A 80 -8.89 2.60 -4.52
C LYS A 80 -9.28 3.84 -5.33
N LYS A 81 -10.57 4.02 -5.61
CA LYS A 81 -11.13 5.14 -6.39
C LYS A 81 -10.65 6.53 -5.97
N ILE A 82 -10.38 6.75 -4.68
CA ILE A 82 -9.86 8.02 -4.18
C ILE A 82 -8.46 8.35 -4.73
N PHE A 83 -7.59 7.35 -4.92
CA PHE A 83 -6.26 7.56 -5.50
C PHE A 83 -6.35 7.82 -7.01
N ASN A 84 -7.30 7.17 -7.70
CA ASN A 84 -7.58 7.45 -9.11
C ASN A 84 -8.07 8.90 -9.27
N TRP A 85 -8.92 9.35 -8.37
CA TRP A 85 -9.36 10.76 -8.35
C TRP A 85 -8.17 11.72 -8.15
N LEU A 86 -7.28 11.44 -7.19
CA LEU A 86 -6.08 12.24 -6.95
C LEU A 86 -5.16 12.25 -8.19
N LYS A 87 -4.96 11.10 -8.82
CA LYS A 87 -4.16 10.98 -10.06
C LYS A 87 -4.71 11.89 -11.17
N LYS A 88 -6.03 11.93 -11.34
CA LYS A 88 -6.71 12.80 -12.32
C LYS A 88 -6.55 14.29 -12.04
N GLN A 89 -6.08 14.69 -10.86
CA GLN A 89 -5.74 16.08 -10.56
C GLN A 89 -4.35 16.51 -11.09
N GLY A 90 -3.65 15.65 -11.83
CA GLY A 90 -2.35 15.95 -12.45
C GLY A 90 -1.13 15.54 -11.62
N ILE A 91 -1.30 14.80 -10.51
CA ILE A 91 -0.17 14.30 -9.71
C ILE A 91 0.58 13.24 -10.51
N SER A 92 1.92 13.32 -10.59
CA SER A 92 2.75 12.33 -11.28
C SER A 92 2.71 10.96 -10.60
N ASP A 93 2.95 9.86 -11.34
CA ASP A 93 3.02 8.50 -10.76
C ASP A 93 4.10 8.41 -9.67
N ARG A 94 5.23 9.07 -9.89
CA ARG A 94 6.33 9.13 -8.92
C ARG A 94 5.87 9.74 -7.61
N GLU A 95 5.15 10.86 -7.65
CA GLU A 95 4.66 11.54 -6.45
C GLU A 95 3.54 10.74 -5.77
N MET A 96 2.65 10.12 -6.55
CA MET A 96 1.62 9.21 -6.02
C MET A 96 2.25 8.06 -5.22
N LEU A 97 3.24 7.37 -5.80
CA LEU A 97 3.92 6.23 -5.17
C LEU A 97 4.79 6.62 -3.97
N LYS A 98 5.33 7.84 -3.96
CA LYS A 98 6.13 8.38 -2.85
C LYS A 98 5.27 8.85 -1.67
N THR A 99 4.10 9.44 -1.95
CA THR A 99 3.28 10.09 -0.93
C THR A 99 2.21 9.17 -0.36
N PHE A 100 1.65 8.29 -1.19
CA PHE A 100 0.48 7.48 -0.82
C PHE A 100 0.76 5.97 -0.84
N ASN A 101 -0.02 5.25 -0.05
CA ASN A 101 -0.03 3.79 -0.08
C ASN A 101 -0.77 3.20 -1.30
N CYS A 102 -1.42 4.01 -2.11
CA CYS A 102 -2.17 3.66 -3.33
C CYS A 102 -3.17 2.50 -3.18
N GLY A 103 -3.62 2.22 -1.93
CA GLY A 103 -4.54 1.12 -1.60
C GLY A 103 -3.88 -0.07 -0.89
N VAL A 104 -2.55 -0.11 -0.80
CA VAL A 104 -1.80 -1.12 -0.04
C VAL A 104 -1.51 -0.56 1.35
N GLY A 105 -2.41 -0.79 2.31
CA GLY A 105 -2.26 -0.22 3.66
C GLY A 105 -1.26 -0.99 4.53
N PHE A 106 -1.03 -2.28 4.27
CA PHE A 106 -0.13 -3.13 5.04
C PHE A 106 0.50 -4.20 4.14
N CYS A 107 1.79 -4.46 4.29
CA CYS A 107 2.51 -5.54 3.62
C CYS A 107 2.93 -6.63 4.60
N LEU A 108 2.81 -7.88 4.17
CA LEU A 108 3.28 -9.06 4.88
C LEU A 108 4.35 -9.77 4.04
N ILE A 109 5.44 -10.20 4.68
CA ILE A 109 6.44 -11.07 4.09
C ILE A 109 6.20 -12.46 4.65
N ILE A 110 5.94 -13.41 3.76
CA ILE A 110 5.51 -14.76 4.12
C ILE A 110 6.18 -15.83 3.26
N SER A 111 6.21 -17.05 3.76
CA SER A 111 6.49 -18.23 2.90
C SER A 111 5.27 -18.50 2.01
N PRO A 112 5.46 -18.82 0.71
CA PRO A 112 4.35 -19.04 -0.22
C PRO A 112 3.33 -20.08 0.25
N SER A 113 3.77 -21.15 0.89
CA SER A 113 2.93 -22.22 1.44
C SER A 113 1.94 -21.76 2.53
N LYS A 114 2.21 -20.61 3.18
CA LYS A 114 1.35 -20.08 4.26
C LYS A 114 0.23 -19.19 3.77
N LEU A 115 0.18 -18.82 2.47
CA LEU A 115 -0.75 -17.84 1.94
C LEU A 115 -2.22 -18.16 2.27
N ASN A 116 -2.69 -19.37 1.96
CA ASN A 116 -4.09 -19.76 2.20
C ASN A 116 -4.45 -19.72 3.69
N LYS A 117 -3.54 -20.18 4.55
CA LYS A 117 -3.74 -20.12 6.01
C LYS A 117 -3.83 -18.69 6.50
N ILE A 118 -2.97 -17.79 6.02
CA ILE A 118 -2.98 -16.37 6.38
C ILE A 118 -4.27 -15.70 5.90
N GLN A 119 -4.72 -15.99 4.70
CA GLN A 119 -5.96 -15.42 4.15
C GLN A 119 -7.19 -15.72 5.00
N ALA A 120 -7.21 -16.84 5.75
CA ALA A 120 -8.31 -17.19 6.63
C ALA A 120 -8.44 -16.28 7.88
N PHE A 121 -7.39 -15.54 8.26
CA PHE A 121 -7.42 -14.56 9.35
C PHE A 121 -8.09 -13.23 8.98
N PHE A 122 -8.40 -13.04 7.70
CA PHE A 122 -8.96 -11.78 7.20
C PHE A 122 -10.36 -11.98 6.66
N ASN A 123 -11.23 -10.98 6.87
CA ASN A 123 -12.52 -10.95 6.23
C ASN A 123 -12.39 -10.69 4.72
N LYS A 124 -13.47 -10.90 3.97
CA LYS A 124 -13.50 -10.79 2.50
C LYS A 124 -12.96 -9.46 1.96
N ASP A 125 -13.25 -8.35 2.66
CA ASP A 125 -12.91 -7.00 2.20
C ASP A 125 -11.42 -6.66 2.36
N PHE A 126 -10.73 -7.37 3.26
CA PHE A 126 -9.33 -7.15 3.61
C PHE A 126 -8.45 -8.37 3.36
N LYS A 127 -8.93 -9.33 2.60
CA LYS A 127 -8.18 -10.55 2.27
C LYS A 127 -6.88 -10.18 1.57
N PRO A 128 -5.70 -10.57 2.10
CA PRO A 128 -4.42 -10.25 1.48
C PRO A 128 -4.24 -10.97 0.15
N TYR A 129 -3.48 -10.35 -0.73
CA TYR A 129 -3.13 -10.87 -2.05
C TYR A 129 -1.66 -10.60 -2.37
N VAL A 130 -1.08 -11.40 -3.24
CA VAL A 130 0.34 -11.30 -3.59
C VAL A 130 0.57 -10.13 -4.54
N ILE A 131 1.48 -9.21 -4.15
CA ILE A 131 1.91 -8.07 -4.96
C ILE A 131 3.37 -8.16 -5.40
N GLY A 132 4.12 -9.16 -4.94
CA GLY A 132 5.54 -9.28 -5.25
C GLY A 132 6.18 -10.49 -4.59
N LYS A 133 7.50 -10.53 -4.64
CA LYS A 133 8.33 -11.59 -4.03
C LYS A 133 9.59 -10.99 -3.41
N ILE A 134 10.22 -11.77 -2.53
CA ILE A 134 11.56 -11.48 -2.01
C ILE A 134 12.55 -12.35 -2.78
N SER A 135 13.64 -11.74 -3.24
CA SER A 135 14.75 -12.40 -3.93
C SER A 135 16.09 -12.05 -3.29
N LYS A 136 17.15 -12.78 -3.62
CA LYS A 136 18.52 -12.36 -3.29
C LYS A 136 18.81 -11.02 -3.99
N MET A 137 19.51 -10.14 -3.30
CA MET A 137 19.87 -8.85 -3.88
C MET A 137 20.93 -9.07 -4.97
N ASN A 138 20.59 -8.67 -6.20
CA ASN A 138 21.52 -8.64 -7.33
C ASN A 138 22.01 -7.21 -7.66
N ASN A 139 21.32 -6.19 -7.09
CA ASN A 139 21.59 -4.77 -7.26
C ASN A 139 21.50 -4.06 -5.90
N GLN A 140 22.01 -2.83 -5.77
CA GLN A 140 22.03 -2.07 -4.50
C GLN A 140 20.63 -1.64 -3.95
N ASN A 141 19.53 -2.09 -4.56
CA ASN A 141 18.18 -1.65 -4.19
C ASN A 141 17.43 -2.71 -3.39
N ARG A 142 17.13 -2.42 -2.13
CA ARG A 142 16.30 -3.29 -1.28
C ARG A 142 14.83 -3.40 -1.73
N VAL A 143 14.34 -2.44 -2.52
CA VAL A 143 12.99 -2.47 -3.09
C VAL A 143 13.05 -2.08 -4.56
N LYS A 144 12.47 -2.93 -5.42
CA LYS A 144 12.32 -2.72 -6.85
C LYS A 144 10.84 -2.68 -7.22
N LEU A 145 10.41 -1.61 -7.86
CA LEU A 145 9.05 -1.46 -8.36
C LEU A 145 9.06 -1.77 -9.86
N ASN A 146 8.30 -2.78 -10.29
CA ASN A 146 8.20 -3.24 -11.67
C ASN A 146 6.80 -2.95 -12.22
N GLY A 147 6.71 -2.68 -13.53
CA GLY A 147 5.45 -2.37 -14.18
C GLY A 147 4.92 -0.96 -13.89
N LYS A 148 3.62 -0.78 -14.08
CA LYS A 148 2.92 0.50 -13.85
C LYS A 148 1.62 0.26 -13.08
N ILE A 149 1.24 1.22 -12.25
CA ILE A 149 -0.09 1.19 -11.61
C ILE A 149 -1.16 1.48 -12.66
N ASN A 150 -2.21 0.66 -12.63
CA ASN A 150 -3.43 0.95 -13.37
C ASN A 150 -4.30 1.92 -12.55
N TRP A 151 -4.46 3.14 -13.05
CA TRP A 151 -5.27 4.20 -12.44
C TRP A 151 -6.72 4.24 -12.98
N SER A 152 -7.20 3.17 -13.58
CA SER A 152 -8.60 3.08 -14.07
C SER A 152 -9.61 2.81 -12.97
#